data_a3aca18cbf46d6c0ba683fac5312e031
#
_entry.id   a3aca18cbf46d6c0ba683fac5312e031
#
_cell.length_a   1.000
_cell.length_b   1.000
_cell.length_c   1.000
_cell.angle_alpha   90.00
_cell.angle_beta   90.00
_cell.angle_gamma   90.00
#
_symmetry.space_group_name_H-M   'P 1'
#
loop_
_entity.id
_entity.type
_entity.pdbx_description
1 polymer ?
#
loop_
_entity_poly.entity_id
_entity_poly.type
_entity_poly.pdbx_seq_one_letter_code
_entity_poly.pdbx_strand_id
1 'polypeptide(L)'
;IGAALAACGGSSASTSTASSAAASSAASEAPAAQGKVLNIWCWNDEFQSRFNAYYPEVSEVAEDKSTTTLKDGTTVKWTINPNDNNNYQNKLDEALLSQDSAADDDKIDIFLIEADYALKYVDSDYALDVKADIGLTDDDLAQQYQYTKDIVTVDGSQRGTTWQATPGLFAYRRSIAKDVLGTDDPTEVQSYLSDWDKFNDVAAQAYAKGYKMLSGFDDSFRTFSNNISAPWVDGTTINVDPNMMKWVDQTKEYTDKGYNNKSSLWDSQWAADQGPTGKVFGFFYSTWGINFTLLGNSLETPVAEGETPQVGNGIYGDYAVCEGPQPYYWGGTWICGAAGSDNLETIKDVMLKLTCDEAIMKQITMDTQDYTNNEKAMEEIAKSDYKSDFLGGQNHIALFAEAADKIDMSNAGPYDQGITESFQAAFKDYFTGNVDEDTAKANFQTAIQEKYPELTDVVWPA
;
A
#
# COMPACT_ATOMS: atom_id res chain seq x y z
N ILE A 1 -36.59 74.59 15.98
CA ILE A 1 -35.16 74.47 15.98
C ILE A 1 -34.76 73.02 15.80
N GLY A 2 -34.36 72.64 14.69
CA GLY A 2 -33.39 71.63 14.50
C GLY A 2 -33.78 70.18 14.52
N ALA A 3 -35.00 69.85 14.62
CA ALA A 3 -35.42 68.49 14.76
C ALA A 3 -35.62 67.71 13.42
N ALA A 4 -35.44 68.37 12.36
CA ALA A 4 -35.69 67.77 11.03
C ALA A 4 -34.68 66.84 10.55
N LEU A 5 -33.76 66.52 11.33
CA LEU A 5 -32.62 65.78 10.97
C LEU A 5 -32.72 64.31 11.05
N ALA A 6 -33.70 63.84 11.71
CA ALA A 6 -33.84 62.45 11.98
C ALA A 6 -34.31 61.58 10.78
N ALA A 7 -34.80 62.23 9.77
CA ALA A 7 -35.41 61.50 8.67
C ALA A 7 -34.43 60.95 7.65
N CYS A 8 -33.22 61.30 7.72
CA CYS A 8 -32.29 60.94 6.63
C CYS A 8 -31.52 59.67 6.86
N GLY A 9 -31.63 59.14 8.01
CA GLY A 9 -30.78 57.99 8.32
C GLY A 9 -31.31 56.61 7.93
N GLY A 10 -32.56 56.58 7.52
CA GLY A 10 -33.22 55.28 7.40
C GLY A 10 -33.07 54.53 6.09
N SER A 11 -32.64 55.19 5.08
CA SER A 11 -32.68 54.54 3.74
C SER A 11 -31.37 53.99 3.23
N SER A 12 -30.32 54.21 3.94
CA SER A 12 -29.04 53.71 3.44
C SER A 12 -28.55 52.41 4.02
N ALA A 13 -29.28 51.87 4.95
CA ALA A 13 -28.85 50.63 5.60
C ALA A 13 -29.07 49.37 4.78
N SER A 14 -29.85 49.42 3.74
CA SER A 14 -30.17 48.23 2.96
C SER A 14 -29.22 47.95 1.81
N THR A 15 -28.35 48.83 1.50
CA THR A 15 -27.41 48.65 0.38
C THR A 15 -26.02 48.22 0.76
N SER A 16 -25.69 48.33 2.02
CA SER A 16 -24.35 48.00 2.47
C SER A 16 -24.09 46.50 2.71
N THR A 17 -25.17 45.73 2.88
CA THR A 17 -25.02 44.30 3.16
C THR A 17 -24.65 43.47 1.94
N ALA A 18 -25.02 43.88 0.76
CA ALA A 18 -24.68 43.14 -0.46
C ALA A 18 -23.21 43.34 -0.87
N SER A 19 -22.63 44.49 -0.59
CA SER A 19 -21.26 44.78 -0.94
C SER A 19 -20.24 44.11 0.01
N SER A 20 -20.63 43.92 1.26
CA SER A 20 -19.73 43.26 2.22
C SER A 20 -19.61 41.74 1.98
N ALA A 21 -20.67 41.12 1.49
CA ALA A 21 -20.62 39.67 1.13
C ALA A 21 -19.74 39.44 -0.09
N ALA A 22 -19.80 40.33 -1.08
CA ALA A 22 -18.94 40.20 -2.25
C ALA A 22 -17.45 40.45 -1.93
N ALA A 23 -17.16 41.35 -1.02
CA ALA A 23 -15.79 41.63 -0.60
C ALA A 23 -15.17 40.50 0.20
N SER A 24 -15.97 39.77 1.00
CA SER A 24 -15.44 38.63 1.77
C SER A 24 -15.19 37.40 0.87
N SER A 25 -15.98 37.19 -0.17
CA SER A 25 -15.72 36.11 -1.12
C SER A 25 -14.50 36.38 -1.99
N ALA A 26 -14.26 37.60 -2.39
CA ALA A 26 -13.08 38.00 -3.15
C ALA A 26 -11.79 37.87 -2.31
N ALA A 27 -11.85 38.12 -1.02
CA ALA A 27 -10.71 37.98 -0.13
C ALA A 27 -10.34 36.49 0.13
N SER A 28 -11.32 35.58 0.04
CA SER A 28 -11.07 34.12 0.20
C SER A 28 -10.49 33.47 -1.04
N GLU A 29 -10.54 34.11 -2.20
CA GLU A 29 -10.02 33.61 -3.47
C GLU A 29 -8.60 34.09 -3.79
N ALA A 30 -7.99 34.93 -2.94
CA ALA A 30 -6.60 35.31 -3.12
C ALA A 30 -5.71 34.07 -2.98
N PRO A 31 -4.89 33.74 -3.98
CA PRO A 31 -4.04 32.56 -3.90
C PRO A 31 -3.09 32.71 -2.71
N ALA A 32 -3.02 31.67 -1.87
CA ALA A 32 -2.03 31.62 -0.81
C ALA A 32 -0.63 31.69 -1.42
N ALA A 33 0.27 32.42 -0.78
CA ALA A 33 1.66 32.47 -1.22
C ALA A 33 2.25 31.04 -1.18
N GLN A 34 2.87 30.60 -2.28
CA GLN A 34 3.53 29.31 -2.34
C GLN A 34 4.81 29.33 -1.51
N GLY A 35 5.00 28.29 -0.73
CA GLY A 35 6.25 28.05 -0.02
C GLY A 35 7.39 27.65 -0.98
N LYS A 36 8.58 27.59 -0.44
CA LYS A 36 9.79 27.14 -1.15
C LYS A 36 10.45 25.91 -0.52
N VAL A 37 9.83 25.38 0.52
CA VAL A 37 10.23 24.14 1.19
C VAL A 37 9.02 23.20 1.19
N LEU A 38 9.20 22.03 0.60
CA LEU A 38 8.20 20.96 0.58
C LEU A 38 8.68 19.80 1.44
N ASN A 39 8.04 19.60 2.59
CA ASN A 39 8.37 18.51 3.51
C ASN A 39 7.53 17.27 3.20
N ILE A 40 8.19 16.16 2.86
CA ILE A 40 7.56 14.87 2.58
C ILE A 40 7.99 13.84 3.60
N TRP A 41 7.02 13.18 4.22
CA TRP A 41 7.21 12.15 5.23
C TRP A 41 6.90 10.76 4.69
N CYS A 42 7.89 9.84 4.83
CA CYS A 42 7.83 8.47 4.35
C CYS A 42 8.36 7.50 5.42
N TRP A 43 8.09 6.20 5.25
CA TRP A 43 8.72 5.16 6.09
C TRP A 43 9.87 4.42 5.39
N ASN A 44 10.02 4.59 4.09
CA ASN A 44 11.14 4.07 3.30
C ASN A 44 11.40 5.00 2.10
N ASP A 45 12.32 4.60 1.24
CA ASP A 45 12.74 5.39 0.08
C ASP A 45 11.97 5.08 -1.23
N GLU A 46 10.94 4.25 -1.20
CA GLU A 46 10.21 3.87 -2.42
C GLU A 46 9.62 5.09 -3.12
N PHE A 47 8.82 5.88 -2.42
CA PHE A 47 8.24 7.09 -3.02
C PHE A 47 9.29 8.11 -3.43
N GLN A 48 10.31 8.31 -2.62
CA GLN A 48 11.44 9.19 -2.96
C GLN A 48 12.07 8.78 -4.29
N SER A 49 12.30 7.50 -4.51
CA SER A 49 12.87 7.01 -5.76
C SER A 49 11.94 7.23 -6.96
N ARG A 50 10.62 7.05 -6.78
CA ARG A 50 9.62 7.36 -7.83
C ARG A 50 9.58 8.86 -8.12
N PHE A 51 9.57 9.68 -7.09
CA PHE A 51 9.59 11.14 -7.21
C PHE A 51 10.83 11.60 -7.98
N ASN A 52 12.01 11.20 -7.54
CA ASN A 52 13.27 11.63 -8.15
C ASN A 52 13.43 11.16 -9.59
N ALA A 53 12.91 9.99 -9.94
CA ALA A 53 13.03 9.43 -11.29
C ALA A 53 11.96 9.94 -12.27
N TYR A 54 10.75 10.23 -11.81
CA TYR A 54 9.61 10.45 -12.70
C TYR A 54 8.94 11.82 -12.57
N TYR A 55 9.15 12.55 -11.48
CA TYR A 55 8.54 13.88 -11.36
C TYR A 55 9.24 14.88 -12.27
N PRO A 56 8.52 15.46 -13.28
CA PRO A 56 9.18 16.23 -14.31
C PRO A 56 9.85 17.52 -13.83
N GLU A 57 9.47 18.02 -12.67
CA GLU A 57 10.00 19.29 -12.13
C GLU A 57 11.28 19.11 -11.31
N VAL A 58 11.80 17.89 -11.17
CA VAL A 58 13.08 17.66 -10.50
C VAL A 58 14.22 18.25 -11.33
N SER A 59 15.05 19.08 -10.71
CA SER A 59 16.26 19.65 -11.33
C SER A 59 17.54 19.04 -10.77
N GLU A 60 17.59 18.72 -9.48
CA GLU A 60 18.75 18.17 -8.82
C GLU A 60 18.35 17.29 -7.62
N VAL A 61 19.05 16.20 -7.44
CA VAL A 61 18.95 15.33 -6.26
C VAL A 61 20.27 15.41 -5.50
N ALA A 62 20.22 15.72 -4.19
CA ALA A 62 21.41 15.74 -3.37
C ALA A 62 22.09 14.37 -3.32
N GLU A 63 23.39 14.34 -3.22
CA GLU A 63 24.17 13.09 -3.21
C GLU A 63 23.75 12.14 -2.07
N ASP A 64 23.43 12.68 -0.91
CA ASP A 64 22.94 11.93 0.25
C ASP A 64 21.43 11.67 0.21
N LYS A 65 20.74 12.12 -0.85
CA LYS A 65 19.28 12.02 -1.03
C LYS A 65 18.44 12.69 0.06
N SER A 66 19.03 13.54 0.89
CA SER A 66 18.30 14.25 1.94
C SER A 66 17.34 15.30 1.38
N THR A 67 17.66 15.87 0.23
CA THR A 67 16.87 16.89 -0.45
C THR A 67 16.80 16.66 -1.96
N THR A 68 15.73 17.16 -2.54
CA THR A 68 15.54 17.26 -3.99
C THR A 68 15.20 18.71 -4.32
N THR A 69 15.85 19.29 -5.33
CA THR A 69 15.58 20.66 -5.78
C THR A 69 14.70 20.61 -7.03
N LEU A 70 13.65 21.42 -7.04
CA LEU A 70 12.76 21.56 -8.19
C LEU A 70 13.21 22.71 -9.09
N LYS A 71 12.75 22.73 -10.35
CA LYS A 71 13.09 23.74 -11.36
C LYS A 71 12.71 25.16 -10.94
N ASP A 72 11.66 25.31 -10.12
CA ASP A 72 11.21 26.61 -9.60
C ASP A 72 12.00 27.07 -8.37
N GLY A 73 13.00 26.32 -7.94
CA GLY A 73 13.82 26.57 -6.75
C GLY A 73 13.26 26.00 -5.45
N THR A 74 12.14 25.32 -5.46
CA THR A 74 11.59 24.63 -4.28
C THR A 74 12.56 23.55 -3.82
N THR A 75 12.81 23.47 -2.52
CA THR A 75 13.58 22.41 -1.88
C THR A 75 12.62 21.40 -1.27
N VAL A 76 12.66 20.18 -1.77
CA VAL A 76 11.96 19.04 -1.16
C VAL A 76 12.85 18.45 -0.07
N LYS A 77 12.35 18.41 1.16
CA LYS A 77 13.02 17.78 2.30
C LYS A 77 12.34 16.43 2.60
N TRP A 78 13.13 15.39 2.63
CA TRP A 78 12.67 14.05 2.89
C TRP A 78 12.88 13.69 4.36
N THR A 79 11.80 13.32 5.04
CA THR A 79 11.85 12.73 6.38
C THR A 79 11.45 11.27 6.27
N ILE A 80 12.43 10.38 6.42
CA ILE A 80 12.24 8.94 6.30
C ILE A 80 12.44 8.31 7.68
N ASN A 81 11.36 7.80 8.25
CA ASN A 81 11.35 7.10 9.53
C ASN A 81 10.93 5.65 9.30
N PRO A 82 11.82 4.66 9.52
CA PRO A 82 11.46 3.24 9.38
C PRO A 82 10.20 2.87 10.18
N ASN A 83 9.42 1.94 9.64
CA ASN A 83 8.13 1.57 10.20
C ASN A 83 8.21 0.50 11.30
N ASP A 84 9.41 0.08 11.68
CA ASP A 84 9.62 -0.90 12.75
C ASP A 84 8.96 -0.43 14.05
N ASN A 85 8.18 -1.31 14.68
CA ASN A 85 7.44 -1.00 15.90
C ASN A 85 6.54 0.25 15.80
N ASN A 86 5.96 0.50 14.64
CA ASN A 86 5.13 1.67 14.36
C ASN A 86 5.86 3.02 14.53
N ASN A 87 7.17 3.04 14.42
CA ASN A 87 7.98 4.24 14.61
C ASN A 87 7.57 5.38 13.68
N TYR A 88 7.37 5.09 12.38
CA TYR A 88 6.90 6.10 11.43
C TYR A 88 5.57 6.73 11.88
N GLN A 89 4.57 5.90 12.18
CA GLN A 89 3.25 6.37 12.59
C GLN A 89 3.31 7.18 13.88
N ASN A 90 4.10 6.74 14.87
CA ASN A 90 4.25 7.46 16.13
C ASN A 90 4.87 8.84 15.95
N LYS A 91 5.92 8.94 15.14
CA LYS A 91 6.55 10.23 14.81
C LYS A 91 5.66 11.12 13.96
N LEU A 92 4.93 10.55 13.01
CA LEU A 92 3.97 11.29 12.20
C LEU A 92 2.84 11.87 13.06
N ASP A 93 2.29 11.07 13.97
CA ASP A 93 1.25 11.52 14.90
C ASP A 93 1.72 12.71 15.74
N GLU A 94 2.92 12.62 16.30
CA GLU A 94 3.52 13.70 17.08
C GLU A 94 3.72 14.98 16.28
N ALA A 95 4.23 14.84 15.04
CA ALA A 95 4.46 15.98 14.16
C ALA A 95 3.14 16.62 13.68
N LEU A 96 2.12 15.82 13.36
CA LEU A 96 0.80 16.34 12.97
C LEU A 96 0.10 17.08 14.11
N LEU A 97 0.24 16.61 15.33
CA LEU A 97 -0.27 17.32 16.52
C LEU A 97 0.36 18.70 16.69
N SER A 98 1.58 18.90 16.22
CA SER A 98 2.32 20.17 16.28
C SER A 98 2.18 21.03 15.01
N GLN A 99 1.41 20.56 14.01
CA GLN A 99 1.34 21.18 12.69
C GLN A 99 0.93 22.65 12.74
N ASP A 100 -0.08 23.00 13.52
CA ASP A 100 -0.60 24.38 13.62
C ASP A 100 0.40 25.37 14.23
N SER A 101 1.28 24.89 15.09
CA SER A 101 2.28 25.73 15.77
C SER A 101 3.63 25.75 15.07
N ALA A 102 3.84 24.90 14.06
CA ALA A 102 5.08 24.86 13.29
C ALA A 102 5.23 26.09 12.39
N ALA A 103 6.48 26.51 12.14
CA ALA A 103 6.76 27.51 11.11
C ALA A 103 6.42 26.91 9.72
N ASP A 104 6.08 27.76 8.74
CA ASP A 104 5.63 27.30 7.42
C ASP A 104 6.63 26.34 6.76
N ASP A 105 7.93 26.64 6.82
CA ASP A 105 8.98 25.78 6.26
C ASP A 105 9.22 24.46 7.04
N ASP A 106 8.65 24.32 8.22
CA ASP A 106 8.75 23.14 9.08
C ASP A 106 7.47 22.30 9.09
N LYS A 107 6.37 22.82 8.52
CA LYS A 107 5.14 22.06 8.40
C LYS A 107 5.29 20.88 7.47
N ILE A 108 4.57 19.80 7.76
CA ILE A 108 4.41 18.68 6.83
C ILE A 108 3.54 19.17 5.67
N ASP A 109 3.97 18.94 4.44
CA ASP A 109 3.20 19.23 3.24
C ASP A 109 2.56 17.97 2.66
N ILE A 110 3.34 16.90 2.56
CA ILE A 110 2.88 15.58 2.11
C ILE A 110 3.30 14.54 3.15
N PHE A 111 2.36 13.70 3.54
CA PHE A 111 2.69 12.49 4.30
C PHE A 111 2.11 11.27 3.62
N LEU A 112 2.85 10.16 3.70
CA LEU A 112 2.45 8.91 3.12
C LEU A 112 1.75 8.04 4.15
N ILE A 113 0.75 7.29 3.69
CA ILE A 113 0.02 6.31 4.47
C ILE A 113 -0.02 4.99 3.73
N GLU A 114 -0.08 3.91 4.46
CA GLU A 114 -0.15 2.55 3.94
C GLU A 114 -1.55 1.96 4.17
N ALA A 115 -1.96 1.00 3.33
CA ALA A 115 -3.30 0.44 3.36
C ALA A 115 -3.76 -0.03 4.75
N ASP A 116 -2.86 -0.62 5.53
CA ASP A 116 -3.21 -1.22 6.84
C ASP A 116 -3.66 -0.17 7.87
N TYR A 117 -3.23 1.09 7.73
CA TYR A 117 -3.57 2.18 8.66
C TYR A 117 -4.12 3.45 7.99
N ALA A 118 -4.48 3.36 6.72
CA ALA A 118 -4.98 4.51 5.95
C ALA A 118 -6.17 5.19 6.62
N LEU A 119 -7.13 4.42 7.12
CA LEU A 119 -8.37 4.94 7.70
C LEU A 119 -8.14 5.83 8.92
N LYS A 120 -7.10 5.56 9.71
CA LYS A 120 -6.72 6.41 10.84
C LYS A 120 -6.44 7.85 10.43
N TYR A 121 -5.73 8.04 9.33
CA TYR A 121 -5.29 9.36 8.87
C TYR A 121 -6.32 10.06 7.99
N VAL A 122 -7.01 9.31 7.12
CA VAL A 122 -8.01 9.93 6.24
C VAL A 122 -9.29 10.33 6.98
N ASP A 123 -9.56 9.72 8.13
CA ASP A 123 -10.64 10.12 9.04
C ASP A 123 -10.17 11.19 10.05
N SER A 124 -9.12 11.91 9.74
CA SER A 124 -8.59 12.99 10.57
C SER A 124 -8.69 14.34 9.87
N ASP A 125 -8.59 15.41 10.62
CA ASP A 125 -8.54 16.76 10.08
C ASP A 125 -7.19 17.12 9.46
N TYR A 126 -6.20 16.23 9.53
CA TYR A 126 -4.86 16.46 8.99
C TYR A 126 -4.73 16.18 7.49
N ALA A 127 -5.58 15.33 6.93
CA ALA A 127 -5.57 15.00 5.52
C ALA A 127 -6.56 15.87 4.73
N LEU A 128 -6.06 16.57 3.73
CA LEU A 128 -6.85 17.47 2.88
C LEU A 128 -7.70 16.67 1.86
N ASP A 129 -8.89 17.19 1.56
CA ASP A 129 -9.70 16.70 0.44
C ASP A 129 -8.98 16.99 -0.89
N VAL A 130 -8.75 15.98 -1.67
CA VAL A 130 -7.97 16.11 -2.93
C VAL A 130 -8.69 16.94 -3.99
N LYS A 131 -10.02 17.02 -3.95
CA LYS A 131 -10.83 17.83 -4.87
C LYS A 131 -11.10 19.21 -4.29
N ALA A 132 -11.72 19.29 -3.12
CA ALA A 132 -12.18 20.55 -2.52
C ALA A 132 -11.01 21.44 -2.08
N ASP A 133 -9.98 20.87 -1.47
CA ASP A 133 -8.86 21.65 -0.91
C ASP A 133 -7.66 21.74 -1.87
N ILE A 134 -7.34 20.66 -2.59
CA ILE A 134 -6.16 20.60 -3.46
C ILE A 134 -6.51 20.94 -4.90
N GLY A 135 -7.71 20.61 -5.35
CA GLY A 135 -8.22 21.05 -6.65
C GLY A 135 -8.06 20.03 -7.78
N LEU A 136 -7.92 18.74 -7.47
CA LEU A 136 -8.05 17.69 -8.48
C LEU A 136 -9.52 17.59 -8.93
N THR A 137 -9.73 17.15 -10.16
CA THR A 137 -11.07 16.94 -10.72
C THR A 137 -11.41 15.47 -10.83
N ASP A 138 -12.69 15.16 -11.04
CA ASP A 138 -13.12 13.80 -11.32
C ASP A 138 -12.46 13.25 -12.59
N ASP A 139 -12.22 14.08 -13.60
CA ASP A 139 -11.52 13.70 -14.81
C ASP A 139 -10.05 13.33 -14.54
N ASP A 140 -9.38 14.05 -13.65
CA ASP A 140 -8.01 13.72 -13.24
C ASP A 140 -7.92 12.33 -12.59
N LEU A 141 -8.93 11.95 -11.81
CA LEU A 141 -9.01 10.72 -11.05
C LEU A 141 -9.67 9.55 -11.79
N ALA A 142 -10.18 9.80 -13.03
CA ALA A 142 -11.04 8.86 -13.72
C ALA A 142 -10.40 7.51 -14.06
N GLN A 143 -9.09 7.48 -14.26
CA GLN A 143 -8.36 6.25 -14.60
C GLN A 143 -7.85 5.46 -13.39
N GLN A 144 -8.04 5.98 -12.18
CA GLN A 144 -7.69 5.26 -10.96
C GLN A 144 -8.72 4.17 -10.66
N TYR A 145 -8.24 3.01 -10.20
CA TYR A 145 -9.12 1.93 -9.77
C TYR A 145 -9.98 2.36 -8.58
N GLN A 146 -11.25 2.00 -8.62
CA GLN A 146 -12.23 2.49 -7.64
C GLN A 146 -11.86 2.14 -6.20
N TYR A 147 -11.39 0.92 -5.94
CA TYR A 147 -10.99 0.51 -4.59
C TYR A 147 -9.88 1.38 -4.00
N THR A 148 -8.97 1.92 -4.84
CA THR A 148 -7.89 2.81 -4.37
C THR A 148 -8.41 4.19 -3.95
N LYS A 149 -9.56 4.60 -4.48
CA LYS A 149 -10.26 5.82 -4.06
C LYS A 149 -11.13 5.58 -2.83
N ASP A 150 -11.80 4.44 -2.78
CA ASP A 150 -12.74 4.11 -1.70
C ASP A 150 -12.04 4.03 -0.33
N ILE A 151 -10.88 3.40 -0.24
CA ILE A 151 -10.13 3.25 1.02
C ILE A 151 -9.72 4.59 1.65
N VAL A 152 -9.59 5.63 0.85
CA VAL A 152 -9.19 6.97 1.31
C VAL A 152 -10.33 7.99 1.24
N THR A 153 -11.57 7.53 1.10
CA THR A 153 -12.77 8.36 1.06
C THR A 153 -13.57 8.19 2.35
N VAL A 154 -13.78 9.29 3.07
CA VAL A 154 -14.58 9.37 4.30
C VAL A 154 -15.67 10.43 4.10
N ASP A 155 -16.94 10.04 4.31
CA ASP A 155 -18.09 10.93 4.15
C ASP A 155 -18.13 11.67 2.79
N GLY A 156 -17.74 10.98 1.72
CA GLY A 156 -17.68 11.52 0.37
C GLY A 156 -16.46 12.39 0.06
N SER A 157 -15.55 12.56 1.01
CA SER A 157 -14.30 13.31 0.86
C SER A 157 -13.14 12.36 0.60
N GLN A 158 -12.58 12.39 -0.61
CA GLN A 158 -11.37 11.65 -0.94
C GLN A 158 -10.14 12.42 -0.44
N ARG A 159 -9.29 11.79 0.39
CA ARG A 159 -8.21 12.45 1.12
C ARG A 159 -6.82 11.89 0.83
N GLY A 160 -6.67 11.25 -0.30
CA GLY A 160 -5.38 10.75 -0.76
C GLY A 160 -5.45 10.22 -2.18
N THR A 161 -4.29 10.07 -2.81
CA THR A 161 -4.12 9.44 -4.11
C THR A 161 -2.93 8.50 -4.09
N THR A 162 -2.92 7.51 -4.98
CA THR A 162 -1.82 6.54 -5.06
C THR A 162 -1.40 6.26 -6.49
N TRP A 163 -0.11 5.97 -6.68
CA TRP A 163 0.38 5.43 -7.95
C TRP A 163 0.26 3.90 -8.04
N GLN A 164 0.00 3.23 -6.92
CA GLN A 164 0.00 1.76 -6.82
C GLN A 164 -1.42 1.20 -6.80
N ALA A 165 -1.64 0.13 -7.55
CA ALA A 165 -2.86 -0.66 -7.48
C ALA A 165 -2.71 -1.94 -6.65
N THR A 166 -1.50 -2.41 -6.43
CA THR A 166 -1.10 -3.49 -5.50
C THR A 166 -1.89 -4.81 -5.59
N PRO A 167 -2.22 -5.34 -6.76
CA PRO A 167 -2.85 -6.65 -6.83
C PRO A 167 -1.90 -7.72 -6.28
N GLY A 168 -2.47 -8.64 -5.51
CA GLY A 168 -1.74 -9.79 -4.98
C GLY A 168 -1.41 -10.79 -6.07
N LEU A 169 -0.31 -11.50 -5.87
CA LEU A 169 0.18 -12.52 -6.79
C LEU A 169 0.82 -13.68 -6.03
N PHE A 170 1.01 -14.81 -6.73
CA PHE A 170 1.86 -15.90 -6.28
C PHE A 170 3.06 -15.99 -7.22
N ALA A 171 4.26 -15.67 -6.71
CA ALA A 171 5.52 -15.77 -7.45
C ALA A 171 6.13 -17.13 -7.22
N TYR A 172 6.33 -17.90 -8.28
CA TYR A 172 6.87 -19.26 -8.20
C TYR A 172 8.19 -19.39 -8.97
N ARG A 173 9.00 -20.33 -8.52
CA ARG A 173 10.24 -20.75 -9.17
C ARG A 173 9.90 -21.62 -10.38
N ARG A 174 10.22 -21.16 -11.60
CA ARG A 174 9.97 -21.90 -12.83
C ARG A 174 10.59 -23.29 -12.83
N SER A 175 11.86 -23.39 -12.44
CA SER A 175 12.57 -24.66 -12.40
C SER A 175 11.96 -25.65 -11.41
N ILE A 176 11.48 -25.19 -10.27
CA ILE A 176 10.81 -26.01 -9.27
C ILE A 176 9.43 -26.45 -9.77
N ALA A 177 8.65 -25.55 -10.35
CA ALA A 177 7.36 -25.89 -10.95
C ALA A 177 7.50 -26.93 -12.06
N LYS A 178 8.53 -26.79 -12.90
CA LYS A 178 8.86 -27.76 -13.93
C LYS A 178 9.14 -29.14 -13.36
N ASP A 179 9.92 -29.23 -12.28
CA ASP A 179 10.23 -30.49 -11.62
C ASP A 179 9.00 -31.14 -10.95
N VAL A 180 8.17 -30.31 -10.26
CA VAL A 180 7.02 -30.81 -9.50
C VAL A 180 5.81 -31.11 -10.39
N LEU A 181 5.50 -30.18 -11.33
CA LEU A 181 4.27 -30.21 -12.13
C LEU A 181 4.49 -30.62 -13.59
N GLY A 182 5.74 -30.66 -14.06
CA GLY A 182 6.06 -30.91 -15.46
C GLY A 182 5.92 -29.69 -16.38
N THR A 183 5.53 -28.55 -15.83
CA THR A 183 5.35 -27.28 -16.55
C THR A 183 5.81 -26.10 -15.74
N ASP A 184 6.25 -25.05 -16.41
CA ASP A 184 6.56 -23.74 -15.81
C ASP A 184 5.74 -22.60 -16.44
N ASP A 185 4.84 -22.94 -17.36
CA ASP A 185 3.96 -21.96 -18.00
C ASP A 185 2.99 -21.34 -16.99
N PRO A 186 2.89 -20.02 -16.88
CA PRO A 186 2.05 -19.35 -15.88
C PRO A 186 0.57 -19.74 -15.93
N THR A 187 0.01 -19.95 -17.10
CA THR A 187 -1.39 -20.33 -17.26
C THR A 187 -1.61 -21.76 -16.79
N GLU A 188 -0.71 -22.68 -17.15
CA GLU A 188 -0.79 -24.07 -16.72
C GLU A 188 -0.55 -24.21 -15.22
N VAL A 189 0.46 -23.51 -14.67
CA VAL A 189 0.74 -23.50 -13.23
C VAL A 189 -0.47 -22.96 -12.45
N GLN A 190 -1.10 -21.87 -12.92
CA GLN A 190 -2.31 -21.33 -12.30
C GLN A 190 -3.42 -22.39 -12.23
N SER A 191 -3.57 -23.24 -13.23
CA SER A 191 -4.60 -24.29 -13.21
C SER A 191 -4.41 -25.29 -12.08
N TYR A 192 -3.18 -25.50 -11.62
CA TYR A 192 -2.86 -26.35 -10.46
C TYR A 192 -3.01 -25.62 -9.11
N LEU A 193 -3.09 -24.28 -9.11
CA LEU A 193 -3.12 -23.46 -7.91
C LEU A 193 -4.42 -22.66 -7.74
N SER A 194 -5.45 -22.95 -8.54
CA SER A 194 -6.63 -22.10 -8.68
C SER A 194 -7.62 -22.13 -7.51
N ASP A 195 -7.44 -23.02 -6.56
CA ASP A 195 -8.15 -23.06 -5.28
C ASP A 195 -7.24 -23.68 -4.20
N TRP A 196 -7.67 -23.58 -2.94
CA TRP A 196 -6.85 -24.06 -1.83
C TRP A 196 -6.69 -25.56 -1.79
N ASP A 197 -7.65 -26.36 -2.26
CA ASP A 197 -7.52 -27.81 -2.33
C ASP A 197 -6.43 -28.21 -3.32
N LYS A 198 -6.43 -27.60 -4.49
CA LYS A 198 -5.38 -27.81 -5.51
C LYS A 198 -4.03 -27.30 -5.02
N PHE A 199 -4.00 -26.14 -4.36
CA PHE A 199 -2.77 -25.59 -3.78
C PHE A 199 -2.17 -26.54 -2.75
N ASN A 200 -3.00 -27.13 -1.88
CA ASN A 200 -2.57 -28.09 -0.89
C ASN A 200 -2.03 -29.39 -1.55
N ASP A 201 -2.64 -29.83 -2.66
CA ASP A 201 -2.15 -30.99 -3.41
C ASP A 201 -0.74 -30.73 -3.99
N VAL A 202 -0.50 -29.54 -4.51
CA VAL A 202 0.83 -29.14 -5.00
C VAL A 202 1.83 -29.07 -3.84
N ALA A 203 1.42 -28.58 -2.67
CA ALA A 203 2.26 -28.56 -1.48
C ALA A 203 2.79 -29.96 -1.11
N ALA A 204 1.91 -30.97 -1.15
CA ALA A 204 2.29 -32.37 -0.90
C ALA A 204 3.24 -32.92 -1.98
N GLN A 205 3.00 -32.63 -3.25
CA GLN A 205 3.86 -33.03 -4.35
C GLN A 205 5.25 -32.38 -4.27
N ALA A 206 5.29 -31.08 -3.94
CA ALA A 206 6.55 -30.35 -3.76
C ALA A 206 7.38 -30.93 -2.61
N TYR A 207 6.74 -31.20 -1.48
CA TYR A 207 7.39 -31.85 -0.33
C TYR A 207 7.96 -33.20 -0.67
N ALA A 208 7.24 -34.06 -1.43
CA ALA A 208 7.69 -35.36 -1.86
C ALA A 208 8.96 -35.29 -2.73
N LYS A 209 9.22 -34.18 -3.37
CA LYS A 209 10.43 -33.93 -4.17
C LYS A 209 11.51 -33.14 -3.42
N GLY A 210 11.33 -32.87 -2.15
CA GLY A 210 12.33 -32.20 -1.31
C GLY A 210 12.24 -30.66 -1.28
N TYR A 211 11.13 -30.12 -1.77
CA TYR A 211 10.86 -28.67 -1.71
C TYR A 211 9.89 -28.33 -0.58
N LYS A 212 9.90 -27.07 -0.17
CA LYS A 212 8.83 -26.48 0.64
C LYS A 212 7.84 -25.77 -0.27
N MET A 213 6.57 -25.76 0.09
CA MET A 213 5.57 -25.02 -0.68
C MET A 213 5.65 -23.51 -0.43
N LEU A 214 5.81 -23.12 0.84
CA LEU A 214 5.92 -21.76 1.33
C LEU A 214 7.16 -21.60 2.21
N SER A 215 7.56 -20.35 2.45
CA SER A 215 8.67 -20.05 3.35
C SER A 215 8.26 -20.11 4.83
N GLY A 216 7.13 -19.50 5.20
CA GLY A 216 6.80 -19.39 6.62
C GLY A 216 5.34 -19.20 6.97
N PHE A 217 5.16 -18.74 8.21
CA PHE A 217 3.86 -18.67 8.86
C PHE A 217 2.92 -17.58 8.28
N ASP A 218 3.50 -16.50 7.79
CA ASP A 218 2.74 -15.32 7.39
C ASP A 218 2.44 -15.29 5.89
N ASP A 219 3.04 -16.20 5.11
CA ASP A 219 3.06 -16.14 3.65
C ASP A 219 1.67 -16.04 3.04
N SER A 220 0.72 -16.88 3.47
CA SER A 220 -0.64 -16.91 2.94
C SER A 220 -1.63 -16.00 3.68
N PHE A 221 -1.20 -15.31 4.74
CA PHE A 221 -2.10 -14.58 5.63
C PHE A 221 -3.01 -13.59 4.91
N ARG A 222 -2.44 -12.74 4.07
CA ARG A 222 -3.21 -11.67 3.40
C ARG A 222 -4.27 -12.21 2.43
N THR A 223 -4.02 -13.38 1.84
CA THR A 223 -5.01 -14.03 1.00
C THR A 223 -6.29 -14.36 1.78
N PHE A 224 -6.15 -14.76 3.02
CA PHE A 224 -7.29 -15.03 3.89
C PHE A 224 -7.86 -13.75 4.52
N SER A 225 -7.03 -12.86 5.01
CA SER A 225 -7.49 -11.65 5.69
C SER A 225 -8.16 -10.64 4.76
N ASN A 226 -7.81 -10.60 3.49
CA ASN A 226 -8.49 -9.76 2.50
C ASN A 226 -9.84 -10.33 2.04
N ASN A 227 -10.09 -11.60 2.28
CA ASN A 227 -11.31 -12.30 1.85
C ASN A 227 -12.24 -12.64 3.03
N ILE A 228 -12.25 -11.80 4.05
CA ILE A 228 -13.20 -11.89 5.16
C ILE A 228 -14.59 -11.42 4.72
N SER A 229 -15.63 -12.00 5.30
CA SER A 229 -17.03 -11.75 4.94
C SER A 229 -17.62 -10.50 5.60
N ALA A 230 -16.97 -9.98 6.64
CA ALA A 230 -17.39 -8.80 7.39
C ALA A 230 -16.17 -8.13 8.03
N PRO A 231 -16.24 -6.83 8.38
CA PRO A 231 -15.19 -6.15 9.11
C PRO A 231 -14.84 -6.84 10.43
N TRP A 232 -13.59 -6.72 10.85
CA TRP A 232 -13.14 -7.24 12.15
C TRP A 232 -13.93 -6.70 13.33
N VAL A 233 -14.34 -5.44 13.27
CA VAL A 233 -14.99 -4.75 14.40
C VAL A 233 -16.41 -4.33 14.00
N ASP A 234 -17.35 -4.68 14.85
CA ASP A 234 -18.72 -4.18 14.83
C ASP A 234 -19.04 -3.61 16.23
N GLY A 235 -19.18 -2.29 16.30
CA GLY A 235 -19.33 -1.60 17.59
C GLY A 235 -18.09 -1.78 18.47
N THR A 236 -18.24 -2.51 19.58
CA THR A 236 -17.16 -2.84 20.53
C THR A 236 -16.75 -4.32 20.46
N THR A 237 -17.28 -5.06 19.51
CA THR A 237 -17.07 -6.50 19.35
C THR A 237 -16.12 -6.79 18.21
N ILE A 238 -15.11 -7.62 18.47
CA ILE A 238 -14.25 -8.20 17.44
C ILE A 238 -14.88 -9.51 16.99
N ASN A 239 -15.20 -9.60 15.71
CA ASN A 239 -15.68 -10.83 15.09
C ASN A 239 -14.55 -11.47 14.30
N VAL A 240 -14.07 -12.61 14.79
CA VAL A 240 -13.09 -13.41 14.05
C VAL A 240 -13.81 -14.13 12.91
N ASP A 241 -13.46 -13.77 11.70
CA ASP A 241 -14.08 -14.36 10.50
C ASP A 241 -13.66 -15.85 10.36
N PRO A 242 -14.56 -16.74 9.91
CA PRO A 242 -14.21 -18.14 9.62
C PRO A 242 -13.00 -18.28 8.69
N ASN A 243 -12.81 -17.33 7.79
CA ASN A 243 -11.68 -17.34 6.86
C ASN A 243 -10.32 -17.18 7.56
N MET A 244 -10.30 -16.49 8.69
CA MET A 244 -9.09 -16.36 9.51
C MET A 244 -8.72 -17.71 10.17
N MET A 245 -9.71 -18.47 10.60
CA MET A 245 -9.47 -19.82 11.17
C MET A 245 -9.01 -20.80 10.07
N LYS A 246 -9.43 -20.64 8.83
CA LYS A 246 -8.88 -21.42 7.70
C LYS A 246 -7.39 -21.15 7.50
N TRP A 247 -6.93 -19.91 7.67
CA TRP A 247 -5.51 -19.61 7.67
C TRP A 247 -4.78 -20.32 8.82
N VAL A 248 -5.35 -20.29 10.02
CA VAL A 248 -4.79 -20.97 11.19
C VAL A 248 -4.64 -22.47 10.93
N ASP A 249 -5.69 -23.12 10.44
CA ASP A 249 -5.70 -24.56 10.16
C ASP A 249 -4.67 -24.93 9.08
N GLN A 250 -4.64 -24.19 7.97
CA GLN A 250 -3.68 -24.41 6.89
C GLN A 250 -2.24 -24.24 7.37
N THR A 251 -1.96 -23.17 8.08
CA THR A 251 -0.60 -22.85 8.52
C THR A 251 -0.10 -23.86 9.55
N LYS A 252 -0.97 -24.32 10.45
CA LYS A 252 -0.65 -25.41 11.39
C LYS A 252 -0.35 -26.70 10.64
N GLU A 253 -1.18 -27.07 9.67
CA GLU A 253 -0.98 -28.25 8.85
C GLU A 253 0.35 -28.19 8.07
N TYR A 254 0.63 -27.06 7.43
CA TYR A 254 1.87 -26.88 6.66
C TYR A 254 3.11 -26.95 7.55
N THR A 255 3.02 -26.37 8.74
CA THR A 255 4.10 -26.39 9.73
C THR A 255 4.37 -27.80 10.21
N ASP A 256 3.32 -28.53 10.61
CA ASP A 256 3.42 -29.89 11.15
C ASP A 256 3.89 -30.90 10.08
N LYS A 257 3.46 -30.74 8.84
CA LYS A 257 3.87 -31.60 7.72
C LYS A 257 5.22 -31.21 7.12
N GLY A 258 5.79 -30.08 7.53
CA GLY A 258 7.06 -29.60 7.01
C GLY A 258 6.99 -28.99 5.61
N TYR A 259 5.87 -28.39 5.25
CA TYR A 259 5.66 -27.72 3.96
C TYR A 259 6.18 -26.28 3.95
N ASN A 260 6.63 -25.75 5.07
CA ASN A 260 7.28 -24.46 5.21
C ASN A 260 8.58 -24.54 6.02
N ASN A 261 9.37 -23.47 5.99
CA ASN A 261 10.63 -23.33 6.73
C ASN A 261 10.47 -22.57 8.06
N LYS A 262 9.24 -22.35 8.52
CA LYS A 262 8.94 -21.68 9.79
C LYS A 262 9.53 -20.26 9.87
N SER A 263 9.64 -19.58 8.76
CA SER A 263 10.10 -18.20 8.69
C SER A 263 8.96 -17.21 8.98
N SER A 264 9.31 -15.97 9.21
CA SER A 264 8.39 -14.84 9.21
C SER A 264 8.73 -13.90 8.06
N LEU A 265 7.76 -13.12 7.58
CA LEU A 265 8.00 -12.10 6.55
C LEU A 265 9.12 -11.16 6.98
N TRP A 266 9.97 -10.81 6.03
CA TRP A 266 11.09 -9.87 6.18
C TRP A 266 12.26 -10.38 7.02
N ASP A 267 12.23 -11.61 7.52
CA ASP A 267 13.40 -12.18 8.18
C ASP A 267 14.45 -12.72 7.17
N SER A 268 15.62 -13.06 7.67
CA SER A 268 16.73 -13.53 6.82
C SER A 268 16.44 -14.88 6.13
N GLN A 269 15.67 -15.75 6.77
CA GLN A 269 15.30 -17.04 6.18
C GLN A 269 14.33 -16.85 5.01
N TRP A 270 13.33 -15.97 5.15
CA TRP A 270 12.41 -15.65 4.08
C TRP A 270 13.13 -15.05 2.87
N ALA A 271 14.08 -14.14 3.10
CA ALA A 271 14.90 -13.58 2.03
C ALA A 271 15.79 -14.64 1.35
N ALA A 272 16.44 -15.51 2.12
CA ALA A 272 17.29 -16.58 1.60
C ALA A 272 16.51 -17.62 0.79
N ASP A 273 15.28 -17.93 1.20
CA ASP A 273 14.39 -18.86 0.49
C ASP A 273 14.04 -18.39 -0.93
N GLN A 274 14.09 -17.08 -1.18
CA GLN A 274 13.87 -16.48 -2.49
C GLN A 274 15.10 -16.50 -3.41
N GLY A 275 16.24 -16.84 -2.87
CA GLY A 275 17.53 -16.75 -3.54
C GLY A 275 18.01 -18.06 -4.16
N PRO A 276 19.27 -18.07 -4.66
CA PRO A 276 19.86 -19.19 -5.40
C PRO A 276 19.92 -20.51 -4.62
N THR A 277 20.02 -20.44 -3.29
CA THR A 277 20.08 -21.63 -2.43
C THR A 277 18.71 -22.09 -1.92
N GLY A 278 17.66 -21.29 -2.17
CA GLY A 278 16.30 -21.57 -1.73
C GLY A 278 15.67 -22.75 -2.46
N LYS A 279 14.86 -23.52 -1.73
CA LYS A 279 14.10 -24.67 -2.24
C LYS A 279 12.61 -24.53 -1.93
N VAL A 280 12.09 -23.33 -2.05
CA VAL A 280 10.69 -23.01 -1.84
C VAL A 280 10.01 -22.83 -3.18
N PHE A 281 8.84 -23.45 -3.34
CA PHE A 281 8.08 -23.43 -4.59
C PHE A 281 7.66 -22.01 -4.98
N GLY A 282 7.13 -21.25 -4.03
CA GLY A 282 6.70 -19.88 -4.32
C GLY A 282 6.36 -19.04 -3.09
N PHE A 283 6.03 -17.79 -3.37
CA PHE A 283 5.83 -16.73 -2.37
C PHE A 283 4.59 -15.93 -2.73
N PHE A 284 3.75 -15.67 -1.74
CA PHE A 284 2.70 -14.67 -1.89
C PHE A 284 3.33 -13.28 -1.83
N TYR A 285 3.03 -12.48 -2.84
CA TYR A 285 3.58 -11.14 -3.00
C TYR A 285 2.53 -10.16 -3.50
N SER A 286 2.93 -8.95 -3.71
CA SER A 286 2.23 -7.96 -4.52
C SER A 286 3.16 -7.48 -5.64
N THR A 287 2.60 -6.84 -6.64
CA THR A 287 3.34 -6.38 -7.82
C THR A 287 4.49 -5.43 -7.47
N TRP A 288 4.35 -4.60 -6.44
CA TRP A 288 5.44 -3.75 -5.96
C TRP A 288 6.64 -4.55 -5.43
N GLY A 289 6.39 -5.74 -4.92
CA GLY A 289 7.44 -6.59 -4.34
C GLY A 289 8.37 -7.23 -5.36
N ILE A 290 7.97 -7.33 -6.62
CA ILE A 290 8.78 -7.93 -7.69
C ILE A 290 10.13 -7.20 -7.80
N ASN A 291 10.10 -5.91 -8.00
CA ASN A 291 11.31 -5.10 -8.14
C ASN A 291 11.91 -4.73 -6.77
N PHE A 292 11.08 -4.39 -5.80
CA PHE A 292 11.52 -3.88 -4.50
C PHE A 292 12.29 -4.91 -3.67
N THR A 293 11.89 -6.19 -3.74
CA THR A 293 12.43 -7.22 -2.84
C THR A 293 12.83 -8.51 -3.56
N LEU A 294 11.93 -9.10 -4.34
CA LEU A 294 12.13 -10.43 -4.92
C LEU A 294 13.32 -10.46 -5.88
N LEU A 295 13.45 -9.46 -6.73
CA LEU A 295 14.54 -9.37 -7.70
C LEU A 295 15.89 -9.34 -6.98
N GLY A 296 16.06 -8.47 -5.99
CA GLY A 296 17.30 -8.37 -5.21
C GLY A 296 17.65 -9.67 -4.50
N ASN A 297 16.68 -10.32 -3.88
CA ASN A 297 16.88 -11.60 -3.18
C ASN A 297 17.20 -12.75 -4.12
N SER A 298 16.83 -12.67 -5.41
CA SER A 298 17.12 -13.70 -6.42
C SER A 298 18.58 -13.72 -6.88
N LEU A 299 19.31 -12.62 -6.67
CA LEU A 299 20.67 -12.46 -7.17
C LEU A 299 21.70 -13.14 -6.27
N GLU A 300 22.75 -13.72 -6.89
CA GLU A 300 23.93 -14.17 -6.19
C GLU A 300 24.87 -13.00 -5.89
N THR A 301 25.02 -12.09 -6.84
CA THR A 301 25.85 -10.91 -6.72
C THR A 301 24.99 -9.65 -6.91
N PRO A 302 24.93 -8.75 -5.92
CA PRO A 302 24.23 -7.47 -6.07
C PRO A 302 24.78 -6.69 -7.26
N VAL A 303 23.93 -5.95 -7.96
CA VAL A 303 24.32 -5.01 -9.02
C VAL A 303 24.30 -3.57 -8.48
N ALA A 304 25.09 -2.70 -9.09
CA ALA A 304 25.13 -1.29 -8.73
C ALA A 304 23.81 -0.59 -9.07
N GLU A 305 23.52 0.50 -8.37
CA GLU A 305 22.34 1.33 -8.66
C GLU A 305 22.34 1.78 -10.14
N GLY A 306 21.22 1.57 -10.82
CA GLY A 306 21.07 1.90 -12.25
C GLY A 306 21.56 0.82 -13.20
N GLU A 307 22.21 -0.23 -12.73
CA GLU A 307 22.56 -1.40 -13.54
C GLU A 307 21.43 -2.41 -13.58
N THR A 308 21.26 -3.05 -14.74
CA THR A 308 20.25 -4.10 -14.93
C THR A 308 20.89 -5.47 -14.70
N PRO A 309 20.36 -6.31 -13.79
CA PRO A 309 20.81 -7.69 -13.64
C PRO A 309 20.60 -8.50 -14.93
N GLN A 310 21.35 -9.57 -15.07
CA GLN A 310 21.29 -10.45 -16.23
C GLN A 310 21.00 -11.90 -15.81
N VAL A 311 20.38 -12.66 -16.71
CA VAL A 311 20.25 -14.12 -16.58
C VAL A 311 21.64 -14.74 -16.40
N GLY A 312 21.78 -15.59 -15.37
CA GLY A 312 23.06 -16.16 -14.94
C GLY A 312 23.58 -15.56 -13.62
N ASN A 313 23.04 -14.43 -13.20
CA ASN A 313 23.27 -13.91 -11.85
C ASN A 313 22.24 -14.52 -10.89
N GLY A 314 22.67 -15.49 -10.10
CA GLY A 314 21.78 -16.25 -9.23
C GLY A 314 20.68 -16.94 -10.01
N ILE A 315 19.44 -16.71 -9.59
CA ILE A 315 18.24 -17.25 -10.24
C ILE A 315 17.42 -16.18 -10.96
N TYR A 316 18.04 -15.07 -11.34
CA TYR A 316 17.40 -14.06 -12.16
C TYR A 316 16.83 -14.67 -13.44
N GLY A 317 15.53 -14.48 -13.68
CA GLY A 317 14.81 -15.05 -14.82
C GLY A 317 14.12 -16.39 -14.54
N ASP A 318 14.29 -16.98 -13.35
CA ASP A 318 13.66 -18.25 -12.95
C ASP A 318 12.35 -18.09 -12.16
N TYR A 319 11.84 -16.88 -12.02
CA TYR A 319 10.51 -16.62 -11.47
C TYR A 319 9.47 -16.41 -12.56
N ALA A 320 8.24 -16.75 -12.24
CA ALA A 320 7.04 -16.29 -12.93
C ALA A 320 5.96 -16.00 -11.87
N VAL A 321 4.88 -15.35 -12.28
CA VAL A 321 3.77 -15.04 -11.38
C VAL A 321 2.46 -15.55 -11.92
N CYS A 322 1.54 -15.88 -11.01
CA CYS A 322 0.15 -16.20 -11.30
C CYS A 322 -0.74 -15.61 -10.20
N GLU A 323 -2.05 -15.68 -10.37
CA GLU A 323 -3.01 -15.15 -9.39
C GLU A 323 -2.98 -15.93 -8.07
N GLY A 324 -2.72 -17.23 -8.12
CA GLY A 324 -2.85 -18.11 -6.97
C GLY A 324 -4.30 -18.50 -6.68
N PRO A 325 -4.59 -19.00 -5.46
CA PRO A 325 -5.88 -19.60 -5.12
C PRO A 325 -7.03 -18.60 -4.93
N GLN A 326 -6.73 -17.34 -4.62
CA GLN A 326 -7.71 -16.28 -4.43
C GLN A 326 -7.13 -14.91 -4.78
N PRO A 327 -7.94 -14.00 -5.37
CA PRO A 327 -7.55 -12.60 -5.52
C PRO A 327 -7.37 -11.94 -4.14
N TYR A 328 -6.37 -11.09 -4.03
CA TYR A 328 -6.11 -10.30 -2.83
C TYR A 328 -5.26 -9.07 -3.18
N TYR A 329 -5.09 -8.18 -2.23
CA TYR A 329 -4.15 -7.07 -2.33
C TYR A 329 -3.13 -7.14 -1.20
N TRP A 330 -1.99 -6.54 -1.40
CA TRP A 330 -1.01 -6.38 -0.34
C TRP A 330 -0.35 -5.02 -0.43
N GLY A 331 -0.49 -4.24 0.65
CA GLY A 331 0.10 -2.92 0.76
C GLY A 331 -0.61 -1.89 -0.10
N GLY A 332 0.17 -0.95 -0.53
CA GLY A 332 -0.27 0.25 -1.23
C GLY A 332 0.04 1.49 -0.41
N THR A 333 0.60 2.47 -1.10
CA THR A 333 1.04 3.73 -0.51
C THR A 333 0.21 4.85 -1.10
N TRP A 334 -0.46 5.60 -0.24
CA TRP A 334 -1.21 6.82 -0.63
C TRP A 334 -0.45 8.07 -0.23
N ILE A 335 -0.58 9.08 -1.06
CA ILE A 335 -0.05 10.41 -0.83
C ILE A 335 -1.18 11.27 -0.27
N CYS A 336 -0.98 11.85 0.92
CA CYS A 336 -1.90 12.78 1.54
C CYS A 336 -1.31 14.19 1.55
N GLY A 337 -2.08 15.18 1.15
CA GLY A 337 -1.75 16.58 1.39
C GLY A 337 -2.10 16.94 2.83
N ALA A 338 -1.17 17.57 3.53
CA ALA A 338 -1.36 17.93 4.93
C ALA A 338 -2.11 19.26 5.10
N ALA A 339 -3.08 19.28 6.00
CA ALA A 339 -3.73 20.53 6.41
C ALA A 339 -2.68 21.50 6.98
N GLY A 340 -2.80 22.76 6.62
CA GLY A 340 -1.85 23.82 7.02
C GLY A 340 -0.66 24.00 6.09
N SER A 341 -0.51 23.18 5.05
CA SER A 341 0.53 23.37 4.04
C SER A 341 0.37 24.69 3.29
N ASP A 342 1.49 25.35 3.02
CA ASP A 342 1.58 26.52 2.14
C ASP A 342 2.01 26.16 0.70
N ASN A 343 2.02 24.85 0.36
CA ASN A 343 2.49 24.31 -0.93
C ASN A 343 1.38 23.60 -1.71
N LEU A 344 0.14 24.07 -1.65
CA LEU A 344 -1.01 23.36 -2.25
C LEU A 344 -0.87 23.16 -3.77
N GLU A 345 -0.33 24.14 -4.50
CA GLU A 345 -0.12 24.02 -5.94
C GLU A 345 0.92 22.95 -6.27
N THR A 346 2.00 22.85 -5.50
CA THR A 346 3.02 21.82 -5.68
C THR A 346 2.47 20.45 -5.33
N ILE A 347 1.69 20.33 -4.24
CA ILE A 347 1.02 19.09 -3.86
C ILE A 347 0.11 18.60 -4.98
N LYS A 348 -0.69 19.50 -5.54
CA LYS A 348 -1.58 19.20 -6.68
C LYS A 348 -0.79 18.68 -7.88
N ASP A 349 0.29 19.34 -8.25
CA ASP A 349 1.09 18.93 -9.40
C ASP A 349 1.78 17.58 -9.17
N VAL A 350 2.29 17.34 -7.96
CA VAL A 350 2.85 16.03 -7.58
C VAL A 350 1.80 14.92 -7.68
N MET A 351 0.60 15.14 -7.16
CA MET A 351 -0.48 14.16 -7.26
C MET A 351 -0.89 13.90 -8.70
N LEU A 352 -1.04 14.94 -9.52
CA LEU A 352 -1.38 14.82 -10.93
C LEU A 352 -0.32 14.02 -11.70
N LYS A 353 0.94 14.35 -11.52
CA LYS A 353 2.05 13.72 -12.26
C LYS A 353 2.35 12.30 -11.77
N LEU A 354 2.44 12.10 -10.47
CA LEU A 354 2.90 10.84 -9.90
C LEU A 354 1.78 9.84 -9.55
N THR A 355 0.52 10.23 -9.66
CA THR A 355 -0.60 9.31 -9.39
C THR A 355 -1.69 9.27 -10.47
N CYS A 356 -1.74 10.26 -11.37
CA CYS A 356 -2.80 10.35 -12.37
C CYS A 356 -2.30 10.35 -13.82
N ASP A 357 -1.05 10.74 -14.09
CA ASP A 357 -0.53 10.87 -15.45
C ASP A 357 -0.34 9.48 -16.10
N GLU A 358 -1.04 9.25 -17.21
CA GLU A 358 -1.02 7.97 -17.91
C GLU A 358 0.38 7.56 -18.38
N ALA A 359 1.12 8.50 -18.97
CA ALA A 359 2.45 8.21 -19.51
C ALA A 359 3.45 7.90 -18.39
N ILE A 360 3.40 8.63 -17.28
CA ILE A 360 4.26 8.39 -16.11
C ILE A 360 3.89 7.06 -15.45
N MET A 361 2.60 6.77 -15.26
CA MET A 361 2.15 5.50 -14.69
C MET A 361 2.61 4.32 -15.55
N LYS A 362 2.47 4.43 -16.87
CA LYS A 362 2.97 3.43 -17.80
C LYS A 362 4.47 3.22 -17.69
N GLN A 363 5.26 4.29 -17.62
CA GLN A 363 6.71 4.21 -17.53
C GLN A 363 7.17 3.58 -16.20
N ILE A 364 6.54 3.94 -15.09
CA ILE A 364 6.83 3.31 -13.79
C ILE A 364 6.61 1.80 -13.86
N THR A 365 5.51 1.35 -14.42
CA THR A 365 5.24 -0.09 -14.59
C THR A 365 6.30 -0.77 -15.45
N MET A 366 6.66 -0.18 -16.58
CA MET A 366 7.65 -0.76 -17.49
C MET A 366 9.04 -0.88 -16.83
N ASP A 367 9.41 0.09 -16.02
CA ASP A 367 10.72 0.13 -15.37
C ASP A 367 10.80 -0.72 -14.08
N THR A 368 9.69 -0.79 -13.33
CA THR A 368 9.69 -1.38 -11.98
C THR A 368 8.91 -2.67 -11.88
N GLN A 369 8.15 -3.03 -12.92
CA GLN A 369 7.24 -4.19 -12.94
C GLN A 369 6.05 -4.06 -11.98
N ASP A 370 5.92 -2.93 -11.27
CA ASP A 370 4.77 -2.65 -10.43
C ASP A 370 3.52 -2.40 -11.27
N TYR A 371 2.36 -2.73 -10.73
CA TYR A 371 1.07 -2.48 -11.36
C TYR A 371 0.56 -1.11 -10.90
N THR A 372 0.61 -0.11 -11.77
CA THR A 372 0.26 1.25 -11.39
C THR A 372 -1.23 1.55 -11.54
N ASN A 373 -1.64 2.60 -10.85
CA ASN A 373 -3.04 2.95 -10.65
C ASN A 373 -3.60 3.80 -11.80
N ASN A 374 -3.47 3.29 -13.00
CA ASN A 374 -4.06 3.88 -14.20
C ASN A 374 -4.55 2.76 -15.11
N GLU A 375 -5.86 2.60 -15.19
CA GLU A 375 -6.51 1.52 -15.89
C GLU A 375 -6.13 1.49 -17.38
N LYS A 376 -6.13 2.66 -18.03
CA LYS A 376 -5.78 2.78 -19.44
C LYS A 376 -4.33 2.43 -19.72
N ALA A 377 -3.40 2.89 -18.88
CA ALA A 377 -1.98 2.55 -18.99
C ALA A 377 -1.76 1.03 -18.83
N MET A 378 -2.43 0.41 -17.85
CA MET A 378 -2.32 -1.02 -17.63
C MET A 378 -2.91 -1.85 -18.77
N GLU A 379 -4.05 -1.45 -19.33
CA GLU A 379 -4.63 -2.08 -20.52
C GLU A 379 -3.70 -2.01 -21.74
N GLU A 380 -3.06 -0.88 -21.95
CA GLU A 380 -2.10 -0.72 -23.05
C GLU A 380 -0.91 -1.66 -22.90
N ILE A 381 -0.32 -1.76 -21.73
CA ILE A 381 0.79 -2.67 -21.46
C ILE A 381 0.32 -4.13 -21.57
N ALA A 382 -0.86 -4.46 -21.05
CA ALA A 382 -1.42 -5.80 -21.11
C ALA A 382 -1.56 -6.32 -22.55
N LYS A 383 -1.88 -5.43 -23.49
CA LYS A 383 -2.06 -5.75 -24.91
C LYS A 383 -0.78 -5.61 -25.75
N SER A 384 0.30 -5.14 -25.15
CA SER A 384 1.59 -4.91 -25.82
C SER A 384 2.47 -6.15 -25.83
N ASP A 385 3.64 -6.03 -26.44
CA ASP A 385 4.71 -7.03 -26.43
C ASP A 385 5.66 -6.89 -25.23
N TYR A 386 5.24 -6.14 -24.19
CA TYR A 386 6.00 -5.99 -22.94
C TYR A 386 6.34 -7.36 -22.33
N LYS A 387 7.59 -7.50 -21.95
CA LYS A 387 8.12 -8.71 -21.30
C LYS A 387 9.03 -8.35 -20.15
N SER A 388 8.88 -9.03 -19.05
CA SER A 388 9.80 -8.94 -17.93
C SER A 388 10.88 -10.03 -18.05
N ASP A 389 12.13 -9.65 -18.22
CA ASP A 389 13.25 -10.61 -18.24
C ASP A 389 13.40 -11.32 -16.89
N PHE A 390 13.16 -10.59 -15.81
CA PHE A 390 13.15 -11.16 -14.46
C PHE A 390 12.11 -12.27 -14.31
N LEU A 391 10.95 -12.12 -14.95
CA LEU A 391 9.88 -13.12 -14.94
C LEU A 391 9.97 -14.11 -16.12
N GLY A 392 11.16 -14.29 -16.68
CA GLY A 392 11.38 -15.26 -17.77
C GLY A 392 10.68 -14.91 -19.07
N GLY A 393 10.43 -13.63 -19.32
CA GLY A 393 9.76 -13.14 -20.52
C GLY A 393 8.24 -13.00 -20.38
N GLN A 394 7.69 -13.12 -19.19
CA GLN A 394 6.25 -12.96 -18.93
C GLN A 394 5.81 -11.49 -19.03
N ASN A 395 4.65 -11.24 -19.64
CA ASN A 395 3.88 -10.02 -19.45
C ASN A 395 2.87 -10.25 -18.32
N HIS A 396 3.27 -10.00 -17.08
CA HIS A 396 2.43 -10.21 -15.91
C HIS A 396 1.30 -9.16 -15.78
N ILE A 397 1.43 -8.02 -16.43
CA ILE A 397 0.40 -6.97 -16.41
C ILE A 397 -0.90 -7.48 -17.05
N ALA A 398 -0.79 -8.27 -18.13
CA ALA A 398 -1.94 -8.90 -18.76
C ALA A 398 -2.71 -9.82 -17.82
N LEU A 399 -2.01 -10.49 -16.90
CA LEU A 399 -2.61 -11.38 -15.91
C LEU A 399 -3.48 -10.63 -14.89
N PHE A 400 -3.05 -9.44 -14.47
CA PHE A 400 -3.71 -8.68 -13.40
C PHE A 400 -4.73 -7.63 -13.88
N ALA A 401 -4.82 -7.38 -15.19
CA ALA A 401 -5.76 -6.39 -15.73
C ALA A 401 -7.22 -6.67 -15.35
N GLU A 402 -7.60 -7.94 -15.26
CA GLU A 402 -8.94 -8.34 -14.79
C GLU A 402 -9.01 -8.51 -13.27
N ALA A 403 -7.91 -8.96 -12.65
CA ALA A 403 -7.88 -9.24 -11.21
C ALA A 403 -7.97 -7.96 -10.36
N ALA A 404 -7.40 -6.86 -10.83
CA ALA A 404 -7.43 -5.58 -10.12
C ALA A 404 -8.87 -5.08 -9.88
N ASP A 405 -9.79 -5.30 -10.82
CA ASP A 405 -11.20 -4.90 -10.66
C ASP A 405 -11.95 -5.74 -9.62
N LYS A 406 -11.41 -6.89 -9.22
CA LYS A 406 -12.01 -7.79 -8.23
C LYS A 406 -11.54 -7.52 -6.81
N ILE A 407 -10.59 -6.61 -6.63
CA ILE A 407 -10.09 -6.24 -5.30
C ILE A 407 -11.17 -5.45 -4.58
N ASP A 408 -11.48 -5.88 -3.36
CA ASP A 408 -12.48 -5.28 -2.48
C ASP A 408 -11.86 -4.95 -1.14
N MET A 409 -11.79 -3.67 -0.81
CA MET A 409 -11.31 -3.14 0.46
C MET A 409 -12.46 -2.70 1.39
N SER A 410 -13.72 -3.06 1.08
CA SER A 410 -14.91 -2.57 1.80
C SER A 410 -14.99 -3.05 3.25
N ASN A 411 -14.33 -4.15 3.59
CA ASN A 411 -14.27 -4.68 4.94
C ASN A 411 -13.09 -4.15 5.77
N ALA A 412 -12.27 -3.26 5.21
CA ALA A 412 -11.18 -2.64 5.94
C ALA A 412 -11.70 -1.73 7.06
N GLY A 413 -11.01 -1.74 8.20
CA GLY A 413 -11.36 -0.98 9.38
C GLY A 413 -10.14 -0.32 10.05
N PRO A 414 -10.35 0.69 10.91
CA PRO A 414 -9.26 1.45 11.52
C PRO A 414 -8.43 0.66 12.54
N TYR A 415 -8.94 -0.47 13.02
CA TYR A 415 -8.26 -1.35 13.97
C TYR A 415 -7.49 -2.50 13.30
N ASP A 416 -7.60 -2.67 11.99
CA ASP A 416 -7.14 -3.88 11.29
C ASP A 416 -5.67 -4.17 11.50
N GLN A 417 -4.80 -3.17 11.43
CA GLN A 417 -3.36 -3.38 11.62
C GLN A 417 -3.07 -4.00 12.98
N GLY A 418 -3.52 -3.38 14.04
CA GLY A 418 -3.25 -3.86 15.38
C GLY A 418 -3.91 -5.20 15.70
N ILE A 419 -5.11 -5.45 15.19
CA ILE A 419 -5.80 -6.73 15.34
C ILE A 419 -5.05 -7.84 14.59
N THR A 420 -4.68 -7.63 13.34
CA THR A 420 -3.99 -8.66 12.55
C THR A 420 -2.58 -8.95 13.06
N GLU A 421 -1.84 -7.95 13.50
CA GLU A 421 -0.54 -8.14 14.14
C GLU A 421 -0.67 -8.99 15.42
N SER A 422 -1.65 -8.70 16.27
CA SER A 422 -1.89 -9.45 17.51
C SER A 422 -2.36 -10.87 17.20
N PHE A 423 -3.18 -11.06 16.18
CA PHE A 423 -3.66 -12.37 15.74
C PHE A 423 -2.51 -13.25 15.25
N GLN A 424 -1.67 -12.73 14.37
CA GLN A 424 -0.51 -13.44 13.85
C GLN A 424 0.48 -13.79 14.97
N ALA A 425 0.76 -12.87 15.87
CA ALA A 425 1.66 -13.11 17.01
C ALA A 425 1.16 -14.23 17.94
N ALA A 426 -0.12 -14.20 18.29
CA ALA A 426 -0.72 -15.20 19.17
C ALA A 426 -0.72 -16.62 18.55
N PHE A 427 -1.08 -16.72 17.26
CA PHE A 427 -1.12 -18.02 16.59
C PHE A 427 0.25 -18.55 16.18
N LYS A 428 1.27 -17.71 16.06
CA LYS A 428 2.65 -18.16 15.83
C LYS A 428 3.10 -19.14 16.92
N ASP A 429 2.78 -18.87 18.18
CA ASP A 429 3.10 -19.78 19.28
C ASP A 429 2.37 -21.13 19.16
N TYR A 430 1.15 -21.12 18.64
CA TYR A 430 0.41 -22.34 18.31
C TYR A 430 1.08 -23.11 17.15
N PHE A 431 1.47 -22.43 16.10
CA PHE A 431 2.14 -23.08 14.95
C PHE A 431 3.46 -23.74 15.35
N THR A 432 4.21 -23.12 16.24
CA THR A 432 5.47 -23.67 16.75
C THR A 432 5.31 -24.77 17.80
N GLY A 433 4.08 -25.02 18.23
CA GLY A 433 3.79 -26.03 19.25
C GLY A 433 4.06 -25.61 20.69
N ASN A 434 4.31 -24.31 20.93
CA ASN A 434 4.56 -23.77 22.27
C ASN A 434 3.29 -23.69 23.12
N VAL A 435 2.14 -23.48 22.50
CA VAL A 435 0.83 -23.42 23.13
C VAL A 435 -0.20 -24.19 22.31
N ASP A 436 -1.31 -24.57 22.91
CA ASP A 436 -2.47 -25.11 22.19
C ASP A 436 -3.32 -23.98 21.57
N GLU A 437 -4.30 -24.35 20.75
CA GLU A 437 -5.18 -23.41 20.05
C GLU A 437 -5.98 -22.55 21.03
N ASP A 438 -6.53 -23.13 22.10
CA ASP A 438 -7.32 -22.40 23.10
C ASP A 438 -6.47 -21.36 23.82
N THR A 439 -5.22 -21.69 24.12
CA THR A 439 -4.27 -20.75 24.73
C THR A 439 -3.92 -19.62 23.73
N ALA A 440 -3.72 -19.93 22.45
CA ALA A 440 -3.48 -18.91 21.43
C ALA A 440 -4.66 -17.94 21.31
N LYS A 441 -5.89 -18.45 21.32
CA LYS A 441 -7.12 -17.63 21.34
C LYS A 441 -7.18 -16.72 22.56
N ALA A 442 -6.88 -17.25 23.74
CA ALA A 442 -6.84 -16.48 24.97
C ALA A 442 -5.76 -15.39 24.95
N ASN A 443 -4.59 -15.71 24.43
CA ASN A 443 -3.49 -14.75 24.28
C ASN A 443 -3.86 -13.60 23.31
N PHE A 444 -4.54 -13.92 22.21
CA PHE A 444 -5.07 -12.91 21.31
C PHE A 444 -6.05 -11.97 22.00
N GLN A 445 -7.02 -12.52 22.75
CA GLN A 445 -7.99 -11.71 23.51
C GLN A 445 -7.31 -10.79 24.51
N THR A 446 -6.32 -11.30 25.26
CA THR A 446 -5.55 -10.49 26.20
C THR A 446 -4.81 -9.35 25.51
N ALA A 447 -4.11 -9.63 24.40
CA ALA A 447 -3.38 -8.63 23.64
C ALA A 447 -4.29 -7.51 23.11
N ILE A 448 -5.48 -7.88 22.62
CA ILE A 448 -6.46 -6.90 22.12
C ILE A 448 -7.02 -6.04 23.23
N GLN A 449 -7.35 -6.62 24.39
CA GLN A 449 -7.86 -5.87 25.54
C GLN A 449 -6.84 -4.88 26.09
N GLU A 450 -5.57 -5.23 26.06
CA GLU A 450 -4.48 -4.31 26.42
C GLU A 450 -4.30 -3.19 25.40
N LYS A 451 -4.39 -3.50 24.12
CA LYS A 451 -4.15 -2.54 23.03
C LYS A 451 -5.36 -1.62 22.77
N TYR A 452 -6.56 -2.17 22.84
CA TYR A 452 -7.83 -1.50 22.56
C TYR A 452 -8.84 -1.79 23.67
N PRO A 453 -8.73 -1.12 24.83
CA PRO A 453 -9.62 -1.37 25.97
C PRO A 453 -11.11 -1.15 25.67
N GLU A 454 -11.42 -0.35 24.64
CA GLU A 454 -12.78 -0.10 24.17
C GLU A 454 -13.40 -1.30 23.42
N LEU A 455 -12.59 -2.23 22.92
CA LEU A 455 -13.05 -3.45 22.27
C LEU A 455 -13.22 -4.54 23.32
N THR A 456 -14.44 -4.70 23.83
CA THR A 456 -14.74 -5.48 25.04
C THR A 456 -14.97 -6.95 24.82
N ASP A 457 -15.38 -7.35 23.61
CA ASP A 457 -15.78 -8.71 23.29
C ASP A 457 -15.06 -9.26 22.07
N VAL A 458 -14.70 -10.55 22.11
CA VAL A 458 -14.17 -11.29 20.96
C VAL A 458 -15.06 -12.50 20.72
N VAL A 459 -15.62 -12.59 19.50
CA VAL A 459 -16.48 -13.69 19.07
C VAL A 459 -15.72 -14.52 18.05
N TRP A 460 -15.61 -15.81 18.34
CA TRP A 460 -15.00 -16.81 17.47
C TRP A 460 -16.05 -17.51 16.61
N PRO A 461 -15.73 -17.93 15.38
CA PRO A 461 -16.65 -18.71 14.57
C PRO A 461 -16.92 -20.09 15.21
N ALA A 462 -18.10 -20.64 14.90
CA ALA A 462 -18.57 -21.93 15.44
C ALA A 462 -17.76 -23.13 14.90
#